data_e87c9cede7bb4936505050a5fc07bfb5
#
_entry.id   e87c9cede7bb4936505050a5fc07bfb5
#
_cell.length_a   1.000
_cell.length_b   1.000
_cell.length_c   1.000
_cell.angle_alpha   90.00
_cell.angle_beta   90.00
_cell.angle_gamma   90.00
#
_symmetry.space_group_name_H-M   'P 1'
#
loop_
_entity.id
_entity.type
_entity.pdbx_description
1 polymer ?
#
loop_
_entity_poly.entity_id
_entity_poly.type
_entity_poly.pdbx_seq_one_letter_code
_entity_poly.pdbx_strand_id
1 'polypeptide(L)'
;MIDLQLMALLLTPLFGGAMLAVFGSRKWAAELNSLMSLGTFAASVALTVRVIDSGPQVAFNEQFFIDQYNVFLVALTAFVAFTTSLFSRPYMRVEQHHGKLSTSMLHLYYSMYQMFTFTMLVALTTNNMGIVWVAMEAATLTTVLLVSLYRTPSSLEAAWKYFILCGVGIALALFGTILLYFAAERVLSEGGTALLWTHLNQVKGDLEPTVLKLAFIFLLVGYGTKIGLVPLHSWLPDAHAEGPTPVSAVLSGLLLNVAMCAVMRSKVLVDGSLRTHFAGNLMIGFGLLSVVVAALFLSRQKDVKRMFAYSSIEHMGLITFAFGMGGPVANFAGMLHMTVHSLTKSAIFYAVGHAAQKTGTQQMENIRGLLQVSPTVGWGLVLGTFAILGMPPFGVFTSEFLIITTAMHEYPWATPILLAALGIAFAAIFGKIQPMVFGETTAKPLPHPPALIPVFAHLLLVLALGLYIPLYLANWYR
;
A
#
# COMPACT_ATOMS: atom_id res chain seq x y z
N MET A 1 -13.74 16.81 -20.85
CA MET A 1 -13.62 17.13 -19.38
C MET A 1 -12.86 16.06 -18.60
N ILE A 2 -13.10 14.76 -18.86
CA ILE A 2 -12.36 13.68 -18.17
C ILE A 2 -10.85 13.75 -18.42
N ASP A 3 -10.45 13.99 -19.67
CA ASP A 3 -9.04 14.10 -20.04
C ASP A 3 -8.32 15.19 -19.24
N LEU A 4 -8.99 16.36 -19.04
CA LEU A 4 -8.41 17.44 -18.26
C LEU A 4 -8.22 17.07 -16.77
N GLN A 5 -9.20 16.38 -16.16
CA GLN A 5 -9.09 15.93 -14.77
C GLN A 5 -8.00 14.88 -14.60
N LEU A 6 -7.92 13.94 -15.55
CA LEU A 6 -6.87 12.93 -15.57
C LEU A 6 -5.48 13.54 -15.83
N MET A 7 -5.38 14.51 -16.75
CA MET A 7 -4.15 15.28 -16.95
C MET A 7 -3.74 16.00 -15.67
N ALA A 8 -4.66 16.69 -14.99
CA ALA A 8 -4.36 17.35 -13.72
C ALA A 8 -3.87 16.35 -12.66
N LEU A 9 -4.50 15.17 -12.56
CA LEU A 9 -4.12 14.11 -11.63
C LEU A 9 -2.68 13.61 -11.88
N LEU A 10 -2.33 13.35 -13.13
CA LEU A 10 -1.04 12.74 -13.49
C LEU A 10 0.08 13.77 -13.66
N LEU A 11 -0.20 14.91 -14.31
CA LEU A 11 0.83 15.91 -14.58
C LEU A 11 1.26 16.68 -13.33
N THR A 12 0.38 16.86 -12.34
CA THR A 12 0.74 17.55 -11.09
C THR A 12 1.92 16.90 -10.37
N PRO A 13 1.91 15.59 -10.04
CA PRO A 13 3.07 14.97 -9.42
C PRO A 13 4.26 14.82 -10.38
N LEU A 14 4.04 14.63 -11.68
CA LEU A 14 5.12 14.59 -12.67
C LEU A 14 5.89 15.92 -12.72
N PHE A 15 5.19 17.06 -12.89
CA PHE A 15 5.80 18.38 -12.87
C PHE A 15 6.38 18.71 -11.49
N GLY A 16 5.71 18.32 -10.41
CA GLY A 16 6.23 18.43 -9.06
C GLY A 16 7.57 17.74 -8.90
N GLY A 17 7.68 16.50 -9.39
CA GLY A 17 8.92 15.73 -9.41
C GLY A 17 10.03 16.41 -10.23
N ALA A 18 9.71 16.87 -11.44
CA ALA A 18 10.65 17.58 -12.31
C ALA A 18 11.12 18.92 -11.69
N MET A 19 10.20 19.71 -11.15
CA MET A 19 10.55 20.97 -10.46
C MET A 19 11.42 20.71 -9.23
N LEU A 20 11.09 19.71 -8.43
CA LEU A 20 11.86 19.35 -7.24
C LEU A 20 13.20 18.69 -7.60
N ALA A 21 13.33 18.10 -8.80
CA ALA A 21 14.59 17.66 -9.36
C ALA A 21 15.55 18.82 -9.70
N VAL A 22 15.05 20.03 -9.87
CA VAL A 22 15.87 21.23 -10.14
C VAL A 22 16.00 22.07 -8.87
N PHE A 23 14.91 22.26 -8.13
CA PHE A 23 14.82 23.23 -7.02
C PHE A 23 14.75 22.57 -5.63
N GLY A 24 14.85 21.25 -5.52
CA GLY A 24 14.66 20.51 -4.25
C GLY A 24 15.66 20.83 -3.13
N SER A 25 16.75 21.54 -3.44
CA SER A 25 17.69 22.06 -2.45
C SER A 25 17.24 23.37 -1.78
N ARG A 26 16.18 24.01 -2.28
CA ARG A 26 15.69 25.27 -1.74
C ARG A 26 14.90 25.07 -0.44
N LYS A 27 14.89 26.09 0.43
CA LYS A 27 14.20 26.04 1.72
C LYS A 27 12.69 25.79 1.61
N TRP A 28 12.08 26.17 0.49
CA TRP A 28 10.65 26.01 0.20
C TRP A 28 10.31 24.69 -0.53
N ALA A 29 11.29 23.81 -0.77
CA ALA A 29 11.05 22.54 -1.48
C ALA A 29 10.04 21.63 -0.76
N ALA A 30 10.06 21.60 0.57
CA ALA A 30 9.09 20.83 1.36
C ALA A 30 7.66 21.38 1.20
N GLU A 31 7.51 22.70 1.13
CA GLU A 31 6.24 23.39 0.90
C GLU A 31 5.70 23.10 -0.51
N LEU A 32 6.58 23.17 -1.51
CA LEU A 32 6.22 22.81 -2.88
C LEU A 32 5.79 21.36 -2.99
N ASN A 33 6.52 20.44 -2.36
CA ASN A 33 6.14 19.03 -2.30
C ASN A 33 4.72 18.84 -1.74
N SER A 34 4.39 19.51 -0.65
CA SER A 34 3.06 19.44 -0.03
C SER A 34 1.98 20.11 -0.91
N LEU A 35 2.30 21.20 -1.59
CA LEU A 35 1.38 21.88 -2.49
C LEU A 35 1.05 21.01 -3.72
N MET A 36 2.05 20.36 -4.33
CA MET A 36 1.84 19.44 -5.46
C MET A 36 1.02 18.23 -5.02
N SER A 37 1.30 17.68 -3.85
CA SER A 37 0.49 16.55 -3.31
C SER A 37 -0.95 16.97 -3.01
N LEU A 38 -1.19 18.21 -2.53
CA LEU A 38 -2.54 18.76 -2.35
C LEU A 38 -3.25 18.91 -3.69
N GLY A 39 -2.57 19.45 -4.71
CA GLY A 39 -3.12 19.58 -6.07
C GLY A 39 -3.51 18.21 -6.65
N THR A 40 -2.67 17.20 -6.48
CA THR A 40 -2.94 15.81 -6.87
C THR A 40 -4.17 15.26 -6.14
N PHE A 41 -4.28 15.51 -4.83
CA PHE A 41 -5.44 15.08 -4.04
C PHE A 41 -6.72 15.80 -4.49
N ALA A 42 -6.70 17.10 -4.72
CA ALA A 42 -7.85 17.84 -5.23
C ALA A 42 -8.30 17.32 -6.61
N ALA A 43 -7.37 17.02 -7.52
CA ALA A 43 -7.67 16.40 -8.81
C ALA A 43 -8.30 15.00 -8.66
N SER A 44 -7.79 14.20 -7.70
CA SER A 44 -8.37 12.87 -7.43
C SER A 44 -9.80 12.94 -6.90
N VAL A 45 -10.11 13.90 -6.03
CA VAL A 45 -11.47 14.14 -5.54
C VAL A 45 -12.40 14.53 -6.69
N ALA A 46 -11.98 15.47 -7.55
CA ALA A 46 -12.78 15.89 -8.70
C ALA A 46 -13.05 14.73 -9.68
N LEU A 47 -12.05 13.85 -9.89
CA LEU A 47 -12.21 12.64 -10.71
C LEU A 47 -13.16 11.64 -10.04
N THR A 48 -13.06 11.47 -8.72
CA THR A 48 -13.93 10.56 -7.95
C THR A 48 -15.40 10.99 -8.03
N VAL A 49 -15.69 12.28 -7.80
CA VAL A 49 -17.04 12.84 -7.93
C VAL A 49 -17.61 12.56 -9.33
N ARG A 50 -16.78 12.77 -10.37
CA ARG A 50 -17.24 12.50 -11.74
C ARG A 50 -17.59 11.04 -12.00
N VAL A 51 -16.78 10.10 -11.48
CA VAL A 51 -17.09 8.66 -11.65
C VAL A 51 -18.34 8.26 -10.85
N ILE A 52 -18.57 8.88 -9.69
CA ILE A 52 -19.82 8.69 -8.94
C ILE A 52 -21.03 9.14 -9.76
N ASP A 53 -20.94 10.33 -10.38
CA ASP A 53 -22.08 10.95 -11.08
C ASP A 53 -22.32 10.34 -12.47
N SER A 54 -21.27 9.95 -13.18
CA SER A 54 -21.34 9.58 -14.61
C SER A 54 -20.99 8.12 -14.90
N GLY A 55 -20.63 7.33 -13.87
CA GLY A 55 -20.16 5.95 -14.03
C GLY A 55 -18.74 5.83 -14.58
N PRO A 56 -18.32 4.62 -14.99
CA PRO A 56 -16.97 4.37 -15.53
C PRO A 56 -16.62 5.26 -16.72
N GLN A 57 -15.38 5.70 -16.78
CA GLN A 57 -14.89 6.65 -17.79
C GLN A 57 -13.70 6.07 -18.55
N VAL A 58 -13.65 6.36 -19.85
CA VAL A 58 -12.52 6.05 -20.73
C VAL A 58 -11.91 7.35 -21.24
N ALA A 59 -10.59 7.43 -21.35
CA ALA A 59 -9.87 8.65 -21.74
C ALA A 59 -8.67 8.33 -22.64
N PHE A 60 -8.22 9.33 -23.43
CA PHE A 60 -7.02 9.25 -24.30
C PHE A 60 -6.99 8.02 -25.20
N ASN A 61 -7.97 7.92 -26.10
CA ASN A 61 -8.09 6.78 -27.04
C ASN A 61 -8.01 5.43 -26.31
N GLU A 62 -8.79 5.29 -25.24
CA GLU A 62 -8.91 4.06 -24.43
C GLU A 62 -7.65 3.65 -23.66
N GLN A 63 -6.58 4.46 -23.66
CA GLN A 63 -5.36 4.12 -22.89
C GLN A 63 -5.56 4.24 -21.38
N PHE A 64 -6.59 4.98 -20.94
CA PHE A 64 -6.95 5.09 -19.53
C PHE A 64 -8.40 4.67 -19.29
N PHE A 65 -8.60 3.95 -18.19
CA PHE A 65 -9.90 3.48 -17.77
C PHE A 65 -10.08 3.71 -16.27
N ILE A 66 -11.11 4.46 -15.91
CA ILE A 66 -11.41 4.82 -14.54
C ILE A 66 -12.81 4.30 -14.21
N ASP A 67 -12.87 3.34 -13.28
CA ASP A 67 -14.08 2.75 -12.77
C ASP A 67 -14.21 2.93 -11.25
N GLN A 68 -15.26 2.41 -10.67
CA GLN A 68 -15.50 2.48 -9.23
C GLN A 68 -14.42 1.79 -8.41
N TYR A 69 -13.80 0.73 -8.95
CA TYR A 69 -12.76 -0.02 -8.26
C TYR A 69 -11.45 0.78 -8.16
N ASN A 70 -10.96 1.33 -9.27
CA ASN A 70 -9.67 2.02 -9.25
C ASN A 70 -9.75 3.47 -8.78
N VAL A 71 -10.86 4.20 -9.04
CA VAL A 71 -10.98 5.60 -8.61
C VAL A 71 -10.90 5.74 -7.09
N PHE A 72 -11.44 4.77 -6.37
CA PHE A 72 -11.33 4.71 -4.92
C PHE A 72 -9.87 4.58 -4.47
N LEU A 73 -9.09 3.69 -5.10
CA LEU A 73 -7.66 3.54 -4.82
C LEU A 73 -6.86 4.77 -5.24
N VAL A 74 -7.26 5.46 -6.31
CA VAL A 74 -6.69 6.76 -6.74
C VAL A 74 -6.90 7.81 -5.65
N ALA A 75 -8.12 7.95 -5.13
CA ALA A 75 -8.41 8.88 -4.05
C ALA A 75 -7.64 8.57 -2.76
N LEU A 76 -7.60 7.30 -2.37
CA LEU A 76 -6.85 6.84 -1.20
C LEU A 76 -5.34 7.10 -1.37
N THR A 77 -4.79 6.79 -2.56
CA THR A 77 -3.37 7.03 -2.88
C THR A 77 -3.02 8.51 -2.78
N ALA A 78 -3.81 9.37 -3.41
CA ALA A 78 -3.58 10.81 -3.39
C ALA A 78 -3.75 11.43 -1.98
N PHE A 79 -4.73 10.96 -1.20
CA PHE A 79 -4.94 11.40 0.17
C PHE A 79 -3.76 11.03 1.08
N VAL A 80 -3.35 9.76 1.09
CA VAL A 80 -2.22 9.31 1.92
C VAL A 80 -0.91 9.94 1.45
N ALA A 81 -0.70 10.11 0.15
CA ALA A 81 0.47 10.83 -0.36
C ALA A 81 0.48 12.30 0.12
N PHE A 82 -0.67 12.99 0.12
CA PHE A 82 -0.78 14.34 0.64
C PHE A 82 -0.48 14.40 2.14
N THR A 83 -1.12 13.59 2.95
CA THR A 83 -0.90 13.57 4.41
C THR A 83 0.51 13.16 4.78
N THR A 84 1.13 12.24 4.03
CA THR A 84 2.55 11.88 4.19
C THR A 84 3.46 13.07 3.84
N SER A 85 3.14 13.85 2.81
CA SER A 85 3.92 15.05 2.46
C SER A 85 3.90 16.09 3.59
N LEU A 86 2.75 16.28 4.26
CA LEU A 86 2.63 17.15 5.43
C LEU A 86 3.46 16.62 6.61
N PHE A 87 3.41 15.32 6.88
CA PHE A 87 4.22 14.67 7.90
C PHE A 87 5.71 14.77 7.59
N SER A 88 6.11 14.55 6.35
CA SER A 88 7.52 14.52 5.95
C SER A 88 8.21 15.88 6.07
N ARG A 89 7.47 16.99 5.92
CA ARG A 89 8.01 18.35 5.98
C ARG A 89 8.81 18.63 7.26
N PRO A 90 8.24 18.54 8.47
CA PRO A 90 9.01 18.71 9.71
C PRO A 90 9.94 17.53 9.98
N TYR A 91 9.52 16.29 9.65
CA TYR A 91 10.33 15.09 9.89
C TYR A 91 11.69 15.18 9.20
N MET A 92 11.72 15.49 7.91
CA MET A 92 12.95 15.57 7.12
C MET A 92 13.86 16.75 7.54
N ARG A 93 13.26 17.86 8.03
CA ARG A 93 14.02 18.98 8.59
C ARG A 93 14.77 18.58 9.87
N VAL A 94 14.13 17.80 10.72
CA VAL A 94 14.77 17.27 11.94
C VAL A 94 15.89 16.31 11.58
N GLU A 95 15.69 15.39 10.63
CA GLU A 95 16.74 14.49 10.14
C GLU A 95 17.92 15.25 9.53
N GLN A 96 17.65 16.35 8.81
CA GLN A 96 18.70 17.22 8.29
C GLN A 96 19.45 17.95 9.41
N HIS A 97 18.73 18.48 10.41
CA HIS A 97 19.34 19.16 11.56
C HIS A 97 20.23 18.21 12.37
N HIS A 98 19.87 16.94 12.49
CA HIS A 98 20.69 15.91 13.12
C HIS A 98 21.86 15.43 12.26
N GLY A 99 22.06 16.00 11.07
CA GLY A 99 23.17 15.64 10.17
C GLY A 99 23.00 14.30 9.43
N LYS A 100 21.84 13.65 9.54
CA LYS A 100 21.58 12.39 8.85
C LYS A 100 21.31 12.57 7.35
N LEU A 101 20.87 13.76 6.94
CA LEU A 101 20.53 14.08 5.56
C LEU A 101 21.25 15.33 5.08
N SER A 102 21.92 15.24 3.94
CA SER A 102 22.45 16.39 3.21
C SER A 102 21.36 17.08 2.40
N THR A 103 21.62 18.31 1.95
CA THR A 103 20.73 19.05 1.04
C THR A 103 20.50 18.29 -0.28
N SER A 104 21.53 17.60 -0.80
CA SER A 104 21.42 16.77 -2.00
C SER A 104 20.51 15.56 -1.81
N MET A 105 20.53 14.93 -0.61
CA MET A 105 19.64 13.83 -0.28
C MET A 105 18.18 14.29 -0.16
N LEU A 106 17.92 15.48 0.37
CA LEU A 106 16.58 16.08 0.41
C LEU A 106 16.03 16.37 -0.99
N HIS A 107 16.89 16.87 -1.87
CA HIS A 107 16.57 17.06 -3.27
C HIS A 107 16.08 15.75 -3.93
N LEU A 108 16.88 14.69 -3.78
CA LEU A 108 16.50 13.35 -4.25
C LEU A 108 15.18 12.87 -3.63
N TYR A 109 15.01 13.06 -2.31
CA TYR A 109 13.80 12.65 -1.60
C TYR A 109 12.54 13.28 -2.19
N TYR A 110 12.49 14.61 -2.29
CA TYR A 110 11.28 15.30 -2.76
C TYR A 110 10.96 15.00 -4.22
N SER A 111 11.97 14.92 -5.08
CA SER A 111 11.77 14.58 -6.48
C SER A 111 11.24 13.15 -6.63
N MET A 112 11.91 12.16 -6.02
CA MET A 112 11.51 10.76 -6.13
C MET A 112 10.18 10.49 -5.43
N TYR A 113 9.82 11.22 -4.40
CA TYR A 113 8.53 11.11 -3.75
C TYR A 113 7.37 11.45 -4.70
N GLN A 114 7.47 12.55 -5.44
CA GLN A 114 6.47 12.94 -6.44
C GLN A 114 6.46 11.97 -7.64
N MET A 115 7.63 11.54 -8.11
CA MET A 115 7.74 10.55 -9.18
C MET A 115 7.12 9.21 -8.78
N PHE A 116 7.32 8.77 -7.54
CA PHE A 116 6.66 7.59 -7.00
C PHE A 116 5.13 7.73 -6.97
N THR A 117 4.63 8.89 -6.53
CA THR A 117 3.19 9.17 -6.56
C THR A 117 2.64 9.12 -7.99
N PHE A 118 3.34 9.73 -8.95
CA PHE A 118 2.99 9.68 -10.37
C PHE A 118 2.90 8.24 -10.89
N THR A 119 3.92 7.41 -10.63
CA THR A 119 3.95 6.03 -11.14
C THR A 119 2.82 5.17 -10.56
N MET A 120 2.47 5.34 -9.29
CA MET A 120 1.32 4.66 -8.68
C MET A 120 0.00 5.07 -9.33
N LEU A 121 -0.20 6.37 -9.58
CA LEU A 121 -1.42 6.87 -10.22
C LEU A 121 -1.52 6.40 -11.67
N VAL A 122 -0.42 6.34 -12.42
CA VAL A 122 -0.40 5.74 -13.78
C VAL A 122 -0.80 4.26 -13.70
N ALA A 123 -0.21 3.48 -12.79
CA ALA A 123 -0.54 2.05 -12.64
C ALA A 123 -2.03 1.81 -12.30
N LEU A 124 -2.64 2.70 -11.51
CA LEU A 124 -4.05 2.60 -11.14
C LEU A 124 -5.01 3.02 -12.24
N THR A 125 -4.63 3.97 -13.11
CA THR A 125 -5.55 4.59 -14.08
C THR A 125 -5.39 4.08 -15.50
N THR A 126 -4.25 3.47 -15.85
CA THR A 126 -4.05 2.94 -17.20
C THR A 126 -4.96 1.74 -17.48
N ASN A 127 -5.47 1.69 -18.72
CA ASN A 127 -6.22 0.56 -19.27
C ASN A 127 -5.30 -0.53 -19.82
N ASN A 128 -4.03 -0.20 -20.09
CA ASN A 128 -3.09 -1.08 -20.76
C ASN A 128 -2.26 -1.87 -19.74
N MET A 129 -2.38 -3.21 -19.76
CA MET A 129 -1.69 -4.11 -18.83
C MET A 129 -0.16 -4.07 -18.98
N GLY A 130 0.36 -3.74 -20.17
CA GLY A 130 1.78 -3.49 -20.37
C GLY A 130 2.26 -2.20 -19.71
N ILE A 131 1.44 -1.13 -19.75
CA ILE A 131 1.75 0.13 -19.06
C ILE A 131 1.64 -0.04 -17.53
N VAL A 132 0.72 -0.88 -17.01
CA VAL A 132 0.70 -1.28 -15.59
C VAL A 132 2.07 -1.83 -15.20
N TRP A 133 2.61 -2.75 -15.99
CA TRP A 133 3.93 -3.32 -15.74
C TRP A 133 5.03 -2.26 -15.71
N VAL A 134 5.09 -1.38 -16.73
CA VAL A 134 6.08 -0.27 -16.78
C VAL A 134 5.98 0.63 -15.56
N ALA A 135 4.76 1.02 -15.18
CA ALA A 135 4.52 1.91 -14.05
C ALA A 135 4.93 1.26 -12.71
N MET A 136 4.70 -0.05 -12.55
CA MET A 136 5.11 -0.80 -11.36
C MET A 136 6.63 -0.95 -11.27
N GLU A 137 7.34 -1.09 -12.39
CA GLU A 137 8.80 -1.08 -12.37
C GLU A 137 9.36 0.32 -12.09
N ALA A 138 8.80 1.36 -12.70
CA ALA A 138 9.17 2.73 -12.40
C ALA A 138 8.95 3.08 -10.91
N ALA A 139 7.89 2.56 -10.30
CA ALA A 139 7.67 2.68 -8.85
C ALA A 139 8.79 2.00 -8.04
N THR A 140 9.33 0.84 -8.50
CA THR A 140 10.48 0.21 -7.85
C THR A 140 11.71 1.10 -7.91
N LEU A 141 12.04 1.62 -9.09
CA LEU A 141 13.24 2.43 -9.30
C LEU A 141 13.23 3.70 -8.42
N THR A 142 12.08 4.37 -8.34
CA THR A 142 11.93 5.55 -7.48
C THR A 142 12.07 5.21 -6.00
N THR A 143 11.48 4.10 -5.56
CA THR A 143 11.47 3.71 -4.15
C THR A 143 12.79 3.08 -3.69
N VAL A 144 13.55 2.41 -4.54
CA VAL A 144 14.93 1.96 -4.23
C VAL A 144 15.80 3.16 -3.84
N LEU A 145 15.70 4.28 -4.59
CA LEU A 145 16.42 5.50 -4.28
C LEU A 145 15.97 6.13 -2.95
N LEU A 146 14.68 6.02 -2.64
CA LEU A 146 14.13 6.51 -1.37
C LEU A 146 14.55 5.63 -0.18
N VAL A 147 14.61 4.30 -0.33
CA VAL A 147 15.04 3.37 0.72
C VAL A 147 16.52 3.56 1.01
N SER A 148 17.35 3.76 -0.01
CA SER A 148 18.80 3.99 0.13
C SER A 148 19.18 5.42 0.56
N LEU A 149 18.21 6.27 0.91
CA LEU A 149 18.42 7.71 1.11
C LEU A 149 19.51 8.03 2.14
N TYR A 150 19.56 7.30 3.26
CA TYR A 150 20.56 7.53 4.32
C TYR A 150 21.99 7.07 3.95
N ARG A 151 22.14 6.29 2.87
CA ARG A 151 23.45 5.77 2.38
C ARG A 151 24.28 5.04 3.41
N THR A 152 23.68 4.52 4.47
CA THR A 152 24.35 3.60 5.41
C THR A 152 24.54 2.23 4.77
N PRO A 153 25.53 1.43 5.23
CA PRO A 153 25.70 0.06 4.72
C PRO A 153 24.41 -0.76 4.79
N SER A 154 23.65 -0.66 5.89
CA SER A 154 22.36 -1.34 6.07
C SER A 154 21.28 -0.84 5.11
N SER A 155 21.16 0.48 4.88
CA SER A 155 20.17 1.02 3.94
C SER A 155 20.52 0.66 2.50
N LEU A 156 21.79 0.60 2.13
CA LEU A 156 22.21 0.13 0.81
C LEU A 156 21.94 -1.35 0.62
N GLU A 157 22.21 -2.20 1.62
CA GLU A 157 21.88 -3.62 1.59
C GLU A 157 20.36 -3.83 1.44
N ALA A 158 19.55 -3.14 2.23
CA ALA A 158 18.09 -3.20 2.13
C ALA A 158 17.59 -2.77 0.75
N ALA A 159 18.15 -1.70 0.19
CA ALA A 159 17.79 -1.21 -1.15
C ALA A 159 18.18 -2.22 -2.23
N TRP A 160 19.35 -2.87 -2.14
CA TRP A 160 19.76 -3.92 -3.07
C TRP A 160 18.88 -5.17 -2.98
N LYS A 161 18.54 -5.63 -1.76
CA LYS A 161 17.58 -6.73 -1.57
C LYS A 161 16.24 -6.40 -2.20
N TYR A 162 15.74 -5.18 -1.95
CA TYR A 162 14.50 -4.71 -2.52
C TYR A 162 14.56 -4.69 -4.06
N PHE A 163 15.61 -4.10 -4.63
CA PHE A 163 15.79 -4.00 -6.09
C PHE A 163 15.85 -5.37 -6.76
N ILE A 164 16.69 -6.28 -6.23
CA ILE A 164 16.87 -7.62 -6.82
C ILE A 164 15.58 -8.44 -6.73
N LEU A 165 14.98 -8.54 -5.55
CA LEU A 165 13.80 -9.39 -5.36
C LEU A 165 12.59 -8.85 -6.12
N CYS A 166 12.36 -7.54 -6.06
CA CYS A 166 11.27 -6.94 -6.81
C CYS A 166 11.55 -6.90 -8.32
N GLY A 167 12.80 -6.74 -8.75
CA GLY A 167 13.19 -6.83 -10.16
C GLY A 167 12.92 -8.22 -10.75
N VAL A 168 13.28 -9.30 -10.02
CA VAL A 168 12.92 -10.67 -10.42
C VAL A 168 11.40 -10.84 -10.46
N GLY A 169 10.68 -10.35 -9.44
CA GLY A 169 9.21 -10.41 -9.42
C GLY A 169 8.59 -9.69 -10.63
N ILE A 170 9.04 -8.49 -10.93
CA ILE A 170 8.54 -7.72 -12.06
C ILE A 170 8.92 -8.34 -13.41
N ALA A 171 10.07 -9.01 -13.54
CA ALA A 171 10.41 -9.79 -14.72
C ALA A 171 9.44 -10.97 -14.93
N LEU A 172 9.03 -11.66 -13.87
CA LEU A 172 7.99 -12.68 -13.92
C LEU A 172 6.63 -12.08 -14.33
N ALA A 173 6.28 -10.90 -13.81
CA ALA A 173 5.05 -10.20 -14.22
C ALA A 173 5.09 -9.78 -15.70
N LEU A 174 6.24 -9.38 -16.23
CA LEU A 174 6.41 -9.12 -17.67
C LEU A 174 6.12 -10.37 -18.49
N PHE A 175 6.71 -11.51 -18.09
CA PHE A 175 6.46 -12.78 -18.76
C PHE A 175 4.98 -13.15 -18.72
N GLY A 176 4.32 -12.96 -17.56
CA GLY A 176 2.87 -13.13 -17.44
C GLY A 176 2.07 -12.20 -18.36
N THR A 177 2.51 -10.94 -18.52
CA THR A 177 1.88 -9.97 -19.44
C THR A 177 2.04 -10.37 -20.89
N ILE A 178 3.22 -10.91 -21.27
CA ILE A 178 3.47 -11.43 -22.61
C ILE A 178 2.58 -12.66 -22.88
N LEU A 179 2.44 -13.56 -21.93
CA LEU A 179 1.52 -14.70 -22.04
C LEU A 179 0.06 -14.25 -22.17
N LEU A 180 -0.33 -13.20 -21.44
CA LEU A 180 -1.65 -12.60 -21.58
C LEU A 180 -1.88 -12.05 -22.98
N TYR A 181 -0.88 -11.37 -23.56
CA TYR A 181 -0.91 -10.93 -24.95
C TYR A 181 -1.12 -12.10 -25.91
N PHE A 182 -0.36 -13.18 -25.78
CA PHE A 182 -0.51 -14.38 -26.63
C PHE A 182 -1.88 -15.05 -26.48
N ALA A 183 -2.46 -15.04 -25.29
CA ALA A 183 -3.81 -15.57 -25.07
C ALA A 183 -4.88 -14.72 -25.80
N ALA A 184 -4.62 -13.43 -25.99
CA ALA A 184 -5.54 -12.48 -26.59
C ALA A 184 -5.35 -12.28 -28.10
N GLU A 185 -4.15 -12.46 -28.63
CA GLU A 185 -3.77 -12.13 -30.01
C GLU A 185 -4.66 -12.81 -31.05
N ARG A 186 -5.08 -14.05 -30.80
CA ARG A 186 -5.95 -14.81 -31.71
C ARG A 186 -7.36 -14.27 -31.80
N VAL A 187 -7.83 -13.58 -30.76
CA VAL A 187 -9.20 -13.07 -30.64
C VAL A 187 -9.27 -11.58 -30.97
N LEU A 188 -8.27 -10.83 -30.52
CA LEU A 188 -8.11 -9.40 -30.77
C LEU A 188 -7.03 -9.22 -31.85
N SER A 189 -7.45 -9.26 -33.13
CA SER A 189 -6.61 -9.31 -34.31
C SER A 189 -5.73 -8.07 -34.56
N GLU A 190 -5.81 -7.02 -33.76
CA GLU A 190 -5.01 -5.80 -33.86
C GLU A 190 -4.11 -5.61 -32.66
N GLY A 191 -2.79 -5.66 -32.86
CA GLY A 191 -1.76 -5.64 -31.82
C GLY A 191 -1.81 -4.46 -30.83
N GLY A 192 -2.47 -3.35 -31.15
CA GLY A 192 -2.59 -2.17 -30.27
C GLY A 192 -3.63 -2.31 -29.15
N THR A 193 -4.63 -3.17 -29.32
CA THR A 193 -5.76 -3.33 -28.38
C THR A 193 -5.66 -4.57 -27.50
N ALA A 194 -4.80 -5.51 -27.87
CA ALA A 194 -4.67 -6.83 -27.22
C ALA A 194 -4.24 -6.78 -25.73
N LEU A 195 -3.74 -5.66 -25.24
CA LEU A 195 -3.40 -5.45 -23.83
C LEU A 195 -4.32 -4.43 -23.12
N LEU A 196 -5.34 -3.88 -23.80
CA LEU A 196 -6.33 -3.03 -23.15
C LEU A 196 -7.27 -3.90 -22.31
N TRP A 197 -7.29 -3.65 -21.00
CA TRP A 197 -8.06 -4.47 -20.05
C TRP A 197 -9.56 -4.49 -20.36
N THR A 198 -10.12 -3.38 -20.83
CA THR A 198 -11.53 -3.30 -21.22
C THR A 198 -11.86 -4.22 -22.38
N HIS A 199 -11.00 -4.30 -23.39
CA HIS A 199 -11.15 -5.22 -24.52
C HIS A 199 -10.95 -6.67 -24.09
N LEU A 200 -9.89 -6.95 -23.31
CA LEU A 200 -9.67 -8.28 -22.73
C LEU A 200 -10.88 -8.75 -21.91
N ASN A 201 -11.47 -7.86 -21.12
CA ASN A 201 -12.65 -8.19 -20.30
C ASN A 201 -13.92 -8.49 -21.15
N GLN A 202 -14.07 -7.86 -22.33
CA GLN A 202 -15.17 -8.15 -23.25
C GLN A 202 -15.04 -9.54 -23.87
N VAL A 203 -13.83 -9.96 -24.24
CA VAL A 203 -13.54 -11.25 -24.89
C VAL A 203 -12.99 -12.33 -23.95
N LYS A 204 -13.06 -12.11 -22.65
CA LYS A 204 -12.43 -13.03 -21.66
C LYS A 204 -12.89 -14.48 -21.76
N GLY A 205 -14.12 -14.73 -22.22
CA GLY A 205 -14.65 -16.08 -22.45
C GLY A 205 -14.00 -16.83 -23.60
N ASP A 206 -13.38 -16.13 -24.54
CA ASP A 206 -12.78 -16.68 -25.76
C ASP A 206 -11.24 -16.73 -25.68
N LEU A 207 -10.65 -16.24 -24.58
CA LEU A 207 -9.19 -16.30 -24.37
C LEU A 207 -8.73 -17.75 -24.16
N GLU A 208 -7.52 -18.09 -24.65
CA GLU A 208 -6.98 -19.44 -24.53
C GLU A 208 -6.74 -19.81 -23.04
N PRO A 209 -7.45 -20.82 -22.50
CA PRO A 209 -7.50 -21.05 -21.06
C PRO A 209 -6.17 -21.49 -20.44
N THR A 210 -5.38 -22.32 -21.18
CA THR A 210 -4.12 -22.87 -20.66
C THR A 210 -3.04 -21.80 -20.55
N VAL A 211 -2.91 -20.96 -21.58
CA VAL A 211 -1.97 -19.84 -21.59
C VAL A 211 -2.38 -18.82 -20.54
N LEU A 212 -3.68 -18.56 -20.39
CA LEU A 212 -4.18 -17.63 -19.39
C LEU A 212 -3.95 -18.11 -17.95
N LYS A 213 -4.03 -19.43 -17.66
CA LYS A 213 -3.63 -20.01 -16.37
C LYS A 213 -2.17 -19.73 -16.06
N LEU A 214 -1.27 -19.97 -17.04
CA LEU A 214 0.15 -19.70 -16.86
C LEU A 214 0.40 -18.21 -16.69
N ALA A 215 -0.24 -17.37 -17.50
CA ALA A 215 -0.15 -15.91 -17.36
C ALA A 215 -0.49 -15.46 -15.94
N PHE A 216 -1.60 -15.97 -15.38
CA PHE A 216 -2.01 -15.59 -14.03
C PHE A 216 -1.03 -16.04 -12.95
N ILE A 217 -0.46 -17.24 -13.04
CA ILE A 217 0.56 -17.70 -12.09
C ILE A 217 1.73 -16.71 -12.07
N PHE A 218 2.26 -16.33 -13.24
CA PHE A 218 3.38 -15.40 -13.34
C PHE A 218 3.01 -13.98 -12.89
N LEU A 219 1.81 -13.50 -13.20
CA LEU A 219 1.30 -12.20 -12.73
C LEU A 219 1.10 -12.20 -11.21
N LEU A 220 0.50 -13.26 -10.64
CA LEU A 220 0.31 -13.38 -9.20
C LEU A 220 1.63 -13.47 -8.44
N VAL A 221 2.58 -14.27 -8.91
CA VAL A 221 3.92 -14.37 -8.29
C VAL A 221 4.68 -13.05 -8.44
N GLY A 222 4.63 -12.45 -9.62
CA GLY A 222 5.34 -11.20 -9.92
C GLY A 222 4.81 -10.00 -9.12
N TYR A 223 3.54 -9.70 -9.24
CA TYR A 223 2.92 -8.63 -8.44
C TYR A 223 2.76 -9.01 -6.97
N GLY A 224 2.62 -10.31 -6.65
CA GLY A 224 2.64 -10.84 -5.29
C GLY A 224 3.95 -10.54 -4.55
N THR A 225 5.07 -10.53 -5.26
CA THR A 225 6.35 -10.04 -4.71
C THR A 225 6.24 -8.58 -4.26
N LYS A 226 5.58 -7.73 -5.04
CA LYS A 226 5.32 -6.33 -4.70
C LYS A 226 4.33 -6.16 -3.55
N ILE A 227 3.32 -7.01 -3.48
CA ILE A 227 2.35 -7.07 -2.37
C ILE A 227 3.05 -7.51 -1.06
N GLY A 228 4.18 -8.20 -1.17
CA GLY A 228 4.88 -8.77 -0.03
C GLY A 228 4.32 -10.13 0.39
N LEU A 229 3.75 -10.91 -0.55
CA LEU A 229 3.24 -12.26 -0.25
C LEU A 229 4.38 -13.25 -0.02
N VAL A 230 4.18 -14.14 0.95
CA VAL A 230 5.11 -15.23 1.23
C VAL A 230 5.08 -16.25 0.08
N PRO A 231 6.26 -16.72 -0.37
CA PRO A 231 7.61 -16.60 0.20
C PRO A 231 8.43 -15.39 -0.28
N LEU A 232 7.91 -14.50 -1.11
CA LEU A 232 8.64 -13.44 -1.80
C LEU A 232 8.67 -12.11 -1.03
N HIS A 233 8.42 -12.13 0.28
CA HIS A 233 8.18 -10.98 1.15
C HIS A 233 9.44 -10.39 1.79
N SER A 234 10.59 -11.06 1.72
CA SER A 234 11.75 -10.80 2.60
C SER A 234 12.39 -9.40 2.41
N TRP A 235 12.14 -8.74 1.28
CA TRP A 235 12.59 -7.37 1.03
C TRP A 235 11.86 -6.32 1.90
N LEU A 236 10.58 -6.58 2.21
CA LEU A 236 9.67 -5.58 2.78
C LEU A 236 10.06 -5.15 4.19
N PRO A 237 10.38 -6.06 5.15
CA PRO A 237 10.83 -5.66 6.48
C PRO A 237 12.12 -4.83 6.48
N ASP A 238 13.08 -5.17 5.61
CA ASP A 238 14.34 -4.45 5.51
C ASP A 238 14.16 -3.05 4.90
N ALA A 239 13.39 -2.95 3.81
CA ALA A 239 13.08 -1.67 3.17
C ALA A 239 12.37 -0.70 4.14
N HIS A 240 11.45 -1.21 4.98
CA HIS A 240 10.78 -0.38 5.98
C HIS A 240 11.68 0.03 7.13
N ALA A 241 12.51 -0.86 7.63
CA ALA A 241 13.40 -0.57 8.75
C ALA A 241 14.44 0.50 8.39
N GLU A 242 15.05 0.38 7.22
CA GLU A 242 16.18 1.19 6.80
C GLU A 242 15.80 2.48 6.05
N GLY A 243 14.65 2.52 5.40
CA GLY A 243 14.17 3.70 4.70
C GLY A 243 13.66 4.79 5.65
N PRO A 244 13.61 6.07 5.21
CA PRO A 244 12.96 7.13 5.98
C PRO A 244 11.51 6.79 6.31
N THR A 245 11.04 7.18 7.48
CA THR A 245 9.70 6.83 7.95
C THR A 245 8.55 7.28 7.01
N PRO A 246 8.59 8.47 6.40
CA PRO A 246 7.57 8.84 5.41
C PRO A 246 7.52 7.87 4.22
N VAL A 247 8.68 7.33 3.81
CA VAL A 247 8.76 6.31 2.73
C VAL A 247 8.10 5.01 3.21
N SER A 248 8.37 4.59 4.45
CA SER A 248 7.72 3.41 5.03
C SER A 248 6.19 3.54 5.05
N ALA A 249 5.66 4.71 5.35
CA ALA A 249 4.23 4.96 5.37
C ALA A 249 3.58 4.77 3.98
N VAL A 250 4.17 5.34 2.91
CA VAL A 250 3.63 5.21 1.56
C VAL A 250 3.91 3.85 0.93
N LEU A 251 5.02 3.20 1.25
CA LEU A 251 5.29 1.83 0.81
C LEU A 251 4.23 0.87 1.37
N SER A 252 4.02 0.88 2.69
CA SER A 252 3.06 0.00 3.35
C SER A 252 1.60 0.35 3.01
N GLY A 253 1.27 1.64 3.02
CA GLY A 253 -0.10 2.08 2.83
C GLY A 253 -0.58 2.07 1.38
N LEU A 254 0.31 2.22 0.40
CA LEU A 254 -0.08 2.47 -0.99
C LEU A 254 0.46 1.46 -1.99
N LEU A 255 1.78 1.24 -2.05
CA LEU A 255 2.39 0.42 -3.10
C LEU A 255 1.80 -1.00 -3.15
N LEU A 256 1.57 -1.61 -1.98
CA LEU A 256 1.02 -2.95 -1.87
C LEU A 256 -0.38 -3.04 -2.48
N ASN A 257 -1.22 -2.01 -2.27
CA ASN A 257 -2.57 -1.94 -2.82
C ASN A 257 -2.57 -1.73 -4.34
N VAL A 258 -1.63 -0.94 -4.88
CA VAL A 258 -1.49 -0.75 -6.33
C VAL A 258 -1.14 -2.07 -7.00
N ALA A 259 -0.24 -2.85 -6.40
CA ALA A 259 0.10 -4.19 -6.89
C ALA A 259 -1.09 -5.16 -6.78
N MET A 260 -1.87 -5.09 -5.69
CA MET A 260 -3.09 -5.88 -5.54
C MET A 260 -4.13 -5.53 -6.63
N CYS A 261 -4.24 -4.26 -7.02
CA CYS A 261 -5.11 -3.84 -8.11
C CYS A 261 -4.76 -4.56 -9.43
N ALA A 262 -3.46 -4.67 -9.76
CA ALA A 262 -3.00 -5.38 -10.94
C ALA A 262 -3.35 -6.89 -10.90
N VAL A 263 -3.20 -7.53 -9.73
CA VAL A 263 -3.60 -8.94 -9.53
C VAL A 263 -5.11 -9.10 -9.72
N MET A 264 -5.92 -8.21 -9.15
CA MET A 264 -7.38 -8.27 -9.26
C MET A 264 -7.88 -8.06 -10.69
N ARG A 265 -7.27 -7.12 -11.46
CA ARG A 265 -7.56 -6.95 -12.89
C ARG A 265 -7.27 -8.23 -13.67
N SER A 266 -6.18 -8.91 -13.36
CA SER A 266 -5.82 -10.20 -13.98
C SER A 266 -6.77 -11.32 -13.55
N LYS A 267 -7.15 -11.38 -12.28
CA LYS A 267 -8.10 -12.37 -11.74
C LYS A 267 -9.45 -12.34 -12.46
N VAL A 268 -10.00 -11.15 -12.72
CA VAL A 268 -11.27 -10.99 -13.43
C VAL A 268 -11.25 -11.64 -14.81
N LEU A 269 -10.12 -11.53 -15.52
CA LEU A 269 -9.96 -12.16 -16.85
C LEU A 269 -9.93 -13.70 -16.74
N VAL A 270 -9.18 -14.20 -15.78
CA VAL A 270 -9.02 -15.65 -15.56
C VAL A 270 -10.32 -16.30 -15.08
N ASP A 271 -11.00 -15.71 -14.12
CA ASP A 271 -12.28 -16.21 -13.61
C ASP A 271 -13.35 -16.24 -14.72
N GLY A 272 -13.35 -15.21 -15.60
CA GLY A 272 -14.28 -15.11 -16.72
C GLY A 272 -14.02 -16.12 -17.83
N SER A 273 -12.74 -16.47 -18.09
CA SER A 273 -12.33 -17.46 -19.07
C SER A 273 -12.55 -18.88 -18.57
N LEU A 274 -12.00 -19.21 -17.40
CA LEU A 274 -11.95 -20.58 -16.89
C LEU A 274 -13.27 -21.02 -16.26
N ARG A 275 -14.07 -20.08 -15.75
CA ARG A 275 -15.28 -20.37 -14.95
C ARG A 275 -15.03 -21.35 -13.81
N THR A 276 -13.84 -21.30 -13.22
CA THR A 276 -13.39 -22.16 -12.12
C THR A 276 -12.77 -21.29 -11.02
N HIS A 277 -12.64 -21.84 -9.81
CA HIS A 277 -11.99 -21.14 -8.68
C HIS A 277 -10.45 -21.21 -8.73
N PHE A 278 -9.83 -21.42 -9.91
CA PHE A 278 -8.38 -21.56 -10.03
C PHE A 278 -7.60 -20.39 -9.46
N ALA A 279 -7.90 -19.17 -9.93
CA ALA A 279 -7.23 -17.96 -9.45
C ALA A 279 -7.52 -17.72 -7.96
N GLY A 280 -8.77 -17.90 -7.53
CA GLY A 280 -9.17 -17.79 -6.13
C GLY A 280 -8.41 -18.74 -5.22
N ASN A 281 -8.28 -20.01 -5.59
CA ASN A 281 -7.58 -21.03 -4.80
C ASN A 281 -6.08 -20.70 -4.62
N LEU A 282 -5.43 -20.20 -5.67
CA LEU A 282 -4.04 -19.73 -5.56
C LEU A 282 -3.93 -18.54 -4.60
N MET A 283 -4.82 -17.57 -4.70
CA MET A 283 -4.83 -16.41 -3.82
C MET A 283 -5.14 -16.80 -2.36
N ILE A 284 -6.04 -17.75 -2.12
CA ILE A 284 -6.32 -18.32 -0.78
C ILE A 284 -5.05 -18.93 -0.21
N GLY A 285 -4.33 -19.75 -1.01
CA GLY A 285 -3.10 -20.40 -0.59
C GLY A 285 -2.00 -19.40 -0.22
N PHE A 286 -1.69 -18.45 -1.11
CA PHE A 286 -0.70 -17.39 -0.85
C PHE A 286 -1.11 -16.47 0.32
N GLY A 287 -2.40 -16.11 0.39
CA GLY A 287 -2.94 -15.28 1.46
C GLY A 287 -2.79 -15.93 2.83
N LEU A 288 -3.28 -17.17 2.97
CA LEU A 288 -3.22 -17.91 4.23
C LEU A 288 -1.77 -18.17 4.67
N LEU A 289 -0.89 -18.57 3.73
CA LEU A 289 0.53 -18.75 3.99
C LEU A 289 1.16 -17.45 4.50
N SER A 290 0.81 -16.31 3.90
CA SER A 290 1.34 -15.01 4.30
C SER A 290 0.89 -14.62 5.71
N VAL A 291 -0.38 -14.82 6.05
CA VAL A 291 -0.91 -14.55 7.40
C VAL A 291 -0.17 -15.40 8.44
N VAL A 292 -0.03 -16.71 8.22
CA VAL A 292 0.61 -17.62 9.18
C VAL A 292 2.09 -17.28 9.38
N VAL A 293 2.83 -17.15 8.28
CA VAL A 293 4.28 -16.88 8.35
C VAL A 293 4.54 -15.53 8.99
N ALA A 294 3.80 -14.48 8.61
CA ALA A 294 3.96 -13.15 9.20
C ALA A 294 3.67 -13.16 10.71
N ALA A 295 2.60 -13.82 11.15
CA ALA A 295 2.25 -13.95 12.57
C ALA A 295 3.39 -14.59 13.39
N LEU A 296 3.99 -15.67 12.87
CA LEU A 296 5.11 -16.34 13.53
C LEU A 296 6.36 -15.44 13.61
N PHE A 297 6.66 -14.67 12.56
CA PHE A 297 7.81 -13.79 12.53
C PHE A 297 7.64 -12.54 13.41
N LEU A 298 6.41 -12.06 13.62
CA LEU A 298 6.11 -10.91 14.49
C LEU A 298 6.66 -11.09 15.91
N SER A 299 6.58 -12.31 16.48
CA SER A 299 7.05 -12.60 17.82
C SER A 299 8.56 -12.37 18.02
N ARG A 300 9.35 -12.50 16.95
CA ARG A 300 10.82 -12.44 16.99
C ARG A 300 11.39 -11.05 16.69
N GLN A 301 10.57 -10.09 16.28
CA GLN A 301 11.07 -8.76 15.91
C GLN A 301 11.51 -7.95 17.13
N LYS A 302 12.61 -7.22 16.98
CA LYS A 302 13.15 -6.28 17.98
C LYS A 302 13.03 -4.83 17.51
N ASP A 303 13.06 -4.61 16.22
CA ASP A 303 12.88 -3.31 15.59
C ASP A 303 11.40 -3.04 15.33
N VAL A 304 10.92 -1.86 15.74
CA VAL A 304 9.50 -1.50 15.68
C VAL A 304 9.01 -1.30 14.23
N LYS A 305 9.84 -0.78 13.33
CA LYS A 305 9.46 -0.61 11.92
C LYS A 305 9.40 -1.95 11.21
N ARG A 306 10.35 -2.86 11.47
CA ARG A 306 10.31 -4.23 10.96
C ARG A 306 9.09 -5.00 11.47
N MET A 307 8.73 -4.82 12.74
CA MET A 307 7.53 -5.44 13.30
C MET A 307 6.27 -5.01 12.54
N PHE A 308 6.08 -3.71 12.35
CA PHE A 308 4.92 -3.23 11.60
C PHE A 308 4.98 -3.54 10.09
N ALA A 309 6.16 -3.79 9.53
CA ALA A 309 6.30 -4.34 8.18
C ALA A 309 5.78 -5.78 8.10
N TYR A 310 6.12 -6.66 9.04
CA TYR A 310 5.54 -8.01 9.12
C TYR A 310 4.03 -7.97 9.33
N SER A 311 3.53 -7.04 10.15
CA SER A 311 2.09 -6.82 10.26
C SER A 311 1.46 -6.37 8.93
N SER A 312 2.18 -5.65 8.04
CA SER A 312 1.68 -5.35 6.69
C SER A 312 1.59 -6.60 5.82
N ILE A 313 2.57 -7.52 5.90
CA ILE A 313 2.54 -8.81 5.20
C ILE A 313 1.33 -9.64 5.65
N GLU A 314 1.05 -9.66 6.95
CA GLU A 314 -0.12 -10.33 7.53
C GLU A 314 -1.42 -9.79 6.94
N HIS A 315 -1.65 -8.47 7.01
CA HIS A 315 -2.88 -7.86 6.51
C HIS A 315 -3.01 -7.97 4.99
N MET A 316 -1.92 -7.86 4.23
CA MET A 316 -1.95 -8.11 2.78
C MET A 316 -2.26 -9.58 2.46
N GLY A 317 -1.79 -10.50 3.30
CA GLY A 317 -2.20 -11.91 3.25
C GLY A 317 -3.71 -12.07 3.45
N LEU A 318 -4.28 -11.38 4.43
CA LEU A 318 -5.72 -11.40 4.72
C LEU A 318 -6.54 -10.79 3.58
N ILE A 319 -6.08 -9.67 3.00
CA ILE A 319 -6.69 -9.06 1.81
C ILE A 319 -6.67 -10.03 0.62
N THR A 320 -5.51 -10.67 0.39
CA THR A 320 -5.34 -11.63 -0.71
C THR A 320 -6.27 -12.83 -0.52
N PHE A 321 -6.40 -13.33 0.71
CA PHE A 321 -7.32 -14.40 1.08
C PHE A 321 -8.77 -13.99 0.82
N ALA A 322 -9.17 -12.78 1.22
CA ALA A 322 -10.52 -12.26 1.00
C ALA A 322 -10.89 -12.21 -0.48
N PHE A 323 -10.03 -11.63 -1.31
CA PHE A 323 -10.23 -11.61 -2.76
C PHE A 323 -10.15 -13.00 -3.40
N GLY A 324 -9.41 -13.92 -2.79
CA GLY A 324 -9.36 -15.31 -3.21
C GLY A 324 -10.70 -16.03 -3.01
N MET A 325 -11.38 -15.80 -1.88
CA MET A 325 -12.74 -16.32 -1.64
C MET A 325 -13.72 -15.80 -2.69
N GLY A 326 -13.62 -14.53 -3.05
CA GLY A 326 -14.52 -13.89 -4.00
C GLY A 326 -15.94 -13.68 -3.44
N GLY A 327 -16.84 -13.32 -4.33
CA GLY A 327 -18.21 -12.98 -3.95
C GLY A 327 -18.35 -11.56 -3.36
N PRO A 328 -19.60 -11.05 -3.23
CA PRO A 328 -19.83 -9.65 -2.86
C PRO A 328 -19.30 -9.26 -1.48
N VAL A 329 -19.51 -10.12 -0.48
CA VAL A 329 -19.12 -9.83 0.92
C VAL A 329 -17.60 -9.87 1.09
N ALA A 330 -16.92 -10.89 0.55
CA ALA A 330 -15.47 -11.00 0.65
C ALA A 330 -14.75 -9.90 -0.14
N ASN A 331 -15.23 -9.56 -1.34
CA ASN A 331 -14.66 -8.47 -2.13
C ASN A 331 -14.84 -7.12 -1.41
N PHE A 332 -16.03 -6.86 -0.88
CA PHE A 332 -16.27 -5.67 -0.06
C PHE A 332 -15.35 -5.61 1.15
N ALA A 333 -15.25 -6.72 1.89
CA ALA A 333 -14.36 -6.82 3.05
C ALA A 333 -12.88 -6.60 2.69
N GLY A 334 -12.42 -7.17 1.57
CA GLY A 334 -11.07 -6.95 1.05
C GLY A 334 -10.80 -5.49 0.72
N MET A 335 -11.73 -4.80 0.03
CA MET A 335 -11.63 -3.37 -0.30
C MET A 335 -11.66 -2.49 0.95
N LEU A 336 -12.56 -2.76 1.89
CA LEU A 336 -12.60 -2.07 3.18
C LEU A 336 -11.28 -2.27 3.92
N HIS A 337 -10.77 -3.50 3.93
CA HIS A 337 -9.51 -3.81 4.62
C HIS A 337 -8.31 -3.09 3.98
N MET A 338 -8.22 -3.00 2.65
CA MET A 338 -7.20 -2.19 1.96
C MET A 338 -7.23 -0.73 2.42
N THR A 339 -8.42 -0.16 2.59
CA THR A 339 -8.60 1.23 3.02
C THR A 339 -8.14 1.46 4.44
N VAL A 340 -8.72 0.70 5.36
CA VAL A 340 -8.45 0.88 6.80
C VAL A 340 -7.02 0.47 7.15
N HIS A 341 -6.45 -0.52 6.45
CA HIS A 341 -5.05 -0.88 6.53
C HIS A 341 -4.14 0.29 6.11
N SER A 342 -4.39 0.90 4.93
CA SER A 342 -3.60 2.04 4.44
C SER A 342 -3.58 3.21 5.42
N LEU A 343 -4.75 3.60 5.92
CA LEU A 343 -4.89 4.70 6.86
C LEU A 343 -4.20 4.36 8.19
N THR A 344 -4.45 3.17 8.74
CA THR A 344 -3.90 2.76 10.04
C THR A 344 -2.37 2.61 9.96
N LYS A 345 -1.85 1.98 8.91
CA LYS A 345 -0.40 1.80 8.75
C LYS A 345 0.33 3.12 8.59
N SER A 346 -0.21 4.04 7.79
CA SER A 346 0.39 5.37 7.66
C SER A 346 0.42 6.08 9.01
N ALA A 347 -0.67 6.07 9.77
CA ALA A 347 -0.71 6.66 11.12
C ALA A 347 0.30 6.02 12.08
N ILE A 348 0.42 4.68 12.08
CA ILE A 348 1.38 3.96 12.91
C ILE A 348 2.81 4.34 12.52
N PHE A 349 3.15 4.34 11.22
CA PHE A 349 4.49 4.71 10.80
C PHE A 349 4.82 6.16 11.15
N TYR A 350 3.87 7.11 11.07
CA TYR A 350 4.11 8.47 11.55
C TYR A 350 4.39 8.51 13.05
N ALA A 351 3.60 7.81 13.87
CA ALA A 351 3.81 7.75 15.31
C ALA A 351 5.15 7.08 15.68
N VAL A 352 5.46 5.94 15.06
CA VAL A 352 6.73 5.21 15.21
C VAL A 352 7.92 6.08 14.77
N GLY A 353 7.79 6.79 13.65
CA GLY A 353 8.83 7.69 13.17
C GLY A 353 9.15 8.81 14.15
N HIS A 354 8.14 9.42 14.73
CA HIS A 354 8.33 10.41 15.79
C HIS A 354 8.94 9.79 17.05
N ALA A 355 8.48 8.60 17.48
CA ALA A 355 9.06 7.89 18.61
C ALA A 355 10.54 7.60 18.38
N ALA A 356 10.89 7.01 17.24
CA ALA A 356 12.28 6.68 16.89
C ALA A 356 13.17 7.93 16.77
N GLN A 357 12.64 9.02 16.18
CA GLN A 357 13.38 10.29 16.04
C GLN A 357 13.66 10.94 17.39
N LYS A 358 12.71 10.85 18.33
CA LYS A 358 12.83 11.42 19.68
C LYS A 358 13.75 10.62 20.58
N THR A 359 13.72 9.29 20.50
CA THR A 359 14.54 8.39 21.32
C THR A 359 15.89 8.08 20.69
N GLY A 360 16.08 8.40 19.41
CA GLY A 360 17.32 8.10 18.67
C GLY A 360 17.48 6.61 18.30
N THR A 361 16.47 5.78 18.53
CA THR A 361 16.54 4.33 18.28
C THR A 361 15.21 3.77 17.74
N GLN A 362 15.27 2.66 17.00
CA GLN A 362 14.12 1.88 16.56
C GLN A 362 13.96 0.58 17.36
N GLN A 363 14.91 0.29 18.28
CA GLN A 363 14.88 -0.92 19.12
C GLN A 363 13.81 -0.77 20.21
N MET A 364 12.81 -1.65 20.18
CA MET A 364 11.64 -1.55 21.07
C MET A 364 12.00 -1.63 22.56
N GLU A 365 13.04 -2.38 22.90
CA GLU A 365 13.51 -2.51 24.29
C GLU A 365 14.03 -1.19 24.89
N ASN A 366 14.54 -0.29 24.02
CA ASN A 366 15.10 1.01 24.40
C ASN A 366 14.06 2.16 24.35
N ILE A 367 12.84 1.88 23.88
CA ILE A 367 11.75 2.85 23.86
C ILE A 367 10.78 2.49 24.98
N ARG A 368 10.69 3.34 26.00
CA ARG A 368 9.87 3.10 27.19
C ARG A 368 9.11 4.35 27.62
N GLY A 369 7.91 4.15 28.15
CA GLY A 369 7.13 5.22 28.78
C GLY A 369 6.72 6.35 27.83
N LEU A 370 6.39 6.07 26.58
CA LEU A 370 6.03 7.11 25.59
C LEU A 370 4.89 8.01 26.05
N LEU A 371 3.93 7.51 26.85
CA LEU A 371 2.86 8.35 27.42
C LEU A 371 3.38 9.40 28.40
N GLN A 372 4.48 9.13 29.11
CA GLN A 372 5.10 10.09 30.02
C GLN A 372 6.05 11.05 29.26
N VAL A 373 6.79 10.52 28.30
CA VAL A 373 7.83 11.27 27.56
C VAL A 373 7.25 12.14 26.46
N SER A 374 6.26 11.65 25.72
CA SER A 374 5.56 12.35 24.63
C SER A 374 4.12 11.82 24.49
N PRO A 375 3.16 12.33 25.31
CA PRO A 375 1.80 11.78 25.40
C PRO A 375 1.09 11.66 24.07
N THR A 376 1.22 12.66 23.21
CA THR A 376 0.57 12.67 21.89
C THR A 376 1.11 11.58 20.94
N VAL A 377 2.41 11.29 20.96
CA VAL A 377 3.00 10.16 20.21
C VAL A 377 2.57 8.84 20.82
N GLY A 378 2.58 8.75 22.16
CA GLY A 378 2.13 7.56 22.89
C GLY A 378 0.68 7.21 22.56
N TRP A 379 -0.24 8.17 22.62
CA TRP A 379 -1.64 7.94 22.23
C TRP A 379 -1.82 7.60 20.75
N GLY A 380 -1.08 8.25 19.86
CA GLY A 380 -1.11 7.90 18.43
C GLY A 380 -0.70 6.45 18.20
N LEU A 381 0.34 5.98 18.91
CA LEU A 381 0.81 4.59 18.79
C LEU A 381 -0.17 3.60 19.43
N VAL A 382 -0.77 3.92 20.58
CA VAL A 382 -1.79 3.07 21.23
C VAL A 382 -3.00 2.89 20.32
N LEU A 383 -3.60 4.01 19.89
CA LEU A 383 -4.80 3.98 19.06
C LEU A 383 -4.53 3.31 17.70
N GLY A 384 -3.39 3.60 17.08
CA GLY A 384 -2.96 2.93 15.85
C GLY A 384 -2.79 1.42 16.04
N THR A 385 -2.18 1.02 17.17
CA THR A 385 -2.01 -0.41 17.49
C THR A 385 -3.36 -1.08 17.75
N PHE A 386 -4.26 -0.47 18.51
CA PHE A 386 -5.61 -1.02 18.71
C PHE A 386 -6.38 -1.14 17.41
N ALA A 387 -6.26 -0.13 16.53
CA ALA A 387 -6.89 -0.18 15.23
C ALA A 387 -6.36 -1.33 14.38
N ILE A 388 -5.01 -1.51 14.28
CA ILE A 388 -4.42 -2.56 13.42
C ILE A 388 -4.61 -3.97 13.99
N LEU A 389 -4.78 -4.11 15.28
CA LEU A 389 -5.08 -5.38 15.94
C LEU A 389 -6.57 -5.79 15.84
N GLY A 390 -7.35 -5.12 15.02
CA GLY A 390 -8.76 -5.44 14.83
C GLY A 390 -9.59 -5.25 16.10
N MET A 391 -9.30 -4.24 16.92
CA MET A 391 -10.13 -3.95 18.10
C MET A 391 -11.33 -3.07 17.74
N PRO A 392 -12.54 -3.40 18.20
CA PRO A 392 -13.68 -2.50 18.07
C PRO A 392 -13.39 -1.16 18.78
N PRO A 393 -13.90 -0.04 18.29
CA PRO A 393 -14.82 0.15 17.15
C PRO A 393 -14.11 0.54 15.84
N PHE A 394 -12.85 0.22 15.64
CA PHE A 394 -12.10 0.59 14.44
C PHE A 394 -12.49 -0.24 13.21
N GLY A 395 -12.38 0.37 12.02
CA GLY A 395 -12.80 -0.24 10.75
C GLY A 395 -12.04 -1.53 10.37
N VAL A 396 -10.81 -1.74 10.90
CA VAL A 396 -10.07 -2.99 10.73
C VAL A 396 -10.85 -4.16 11.32
N PHE A 397 -11.43 -4.00 12.54
CA PHE A 397 -12.31 -5.00 13.14
C PHE A 397 -13.46 -5.37 12.19
N THR A 398 -14.14 -4.38 11.63
CA THR A 398 -15.28 -4.62 10.74
C THR A 398 -14.88 -5.45 9.52
N SER A 399 -13.77 -5.10 8.89
CA SER A 399 -13.29 -5.83 7.71
C SER A 399 -12.80 -7.24 8.04
N GLU A 400 -12.05 -7.43 9.14
CA GLU A 400 -11.62 -8.75 9.62
C GLU A 400 -12.82 -9.63 9.99
N PHE A 401 -13.79 -9.08 10.69
CA PHE A 401 -15.01 -9.79 11.06
C PHE A 401 -15.75 -10.31 9.81
N LEU A 402 -15.90 -9.47 8.78
CA LEU A 402 -16.52 -9.88 7.52
C LEU A 402 -15.70 -10.95 6.79
N ILE A 403 -14.36 -10.84 6.78
CA ILE A 403 -13.49 -11.86 6.17
C ILE A 403 -13.61 -13.19 6.91
N ILE A 404 -13.52 -13.18 8.24
CA ILE A 404 -13.60 -14.39 9.07
C ILE A 404 -14.97 -15.05 8.96
N THR A 405 -16.06 -14.29 9.05
CA THR A 405 -17.42 -14.84 8.93
C THR A 405 -17.68 -15.42 7.55
N THR A 406 -17.17 -14.81 6.49
CA THR A 406 -17.23 -15.39 5.13
C THR A 406 -16.39 -16.67 5.05
N ALA A 407 -15.18 -16.68 5.63
CA ALA A 407 -14.34 -17.87 5.68
C ALA A 407 -14.97 -19.02 6.47
N MET A 408 -15.68 -18.73 7.56
CA MET A 408 -16.42 -19.75 8.32
C MET A 408 -17.48 -20.45 7.47
N HIS A 409 -18.10 -19.74 6.55
CA HIS A 409 -19.13 -20.27 5.68
C HIS A 409 -18.55 -20.99 4.45
N GLU A 410 -17.63 -20.36 3.75
CA GLU A 410 -17.11 -20.83 2.46
C GLU A 410 -15.90 -21.77 2.60
N TYR A 411 -15.04 -21.54 3.61
CA TYR A 411 -13.77 -22.25 3.84
C TYR A 411 -13.58 -22.56 5.32
N PRO A 412 -14.46 -23.37 5.95
CA PRO A 412 -14.46 -23.62 7.41
C PRO A 412 -13.13 -24.18 7.93
N TRP A 413 -12.39 -24.91 7.10
CA TRP A 413 -11.06 -25.44 7.44
C TRP A 413 -9.99 -24.34 7.63
N ALA A 414 -10.11 -23.21 6.93
CA ALA A 414 -9.14 -22.11 7.00
C ALA A 414 -9.38 -21.21 8.23
N THR A 415 -10.60 -21.15 8.73
CA THR A 415 -11.00 -20.26 9.84
C THR A 415 -10.18 -20.47 11.11
N PRO A 416 -9.99 -21.70 11.64
CA PRO A 416 -9.19 -21.90 12.85
C PRO A 416 -7.72 -21.49 12.64
N ILE A 417 -7.17 -21.65 11.43
CA ILE A 417 -5.82 -21.24 11.09
C ILE A 417 -5.71 -19.71 11.10
N LEU A 418 -6.68 -19.01 10.49
CA LEU A 418 -6.75 -17.55 10.51
C LEU A 418 -6.86 -17.02 11.94
N LEU A 419 -7.79 -17.54 12.75
CA LEU A 419 -7.98 -17.10 14.12
C LEU A 419 -6.73 -17.33 14.99
N ALA A 420 -6.07 -18.48 14.82
CA ALA A 420 -4.83 -18.78 15.54
C ALA A 420 -3.70 -17.80 15.13
N ALA A 421 -3.54 -17.53 13.84
CA ALA A 421 -2.52 -16.63 13.35
C ALA A 421 -2.77 -15.18 13.82
N LEU A 422 -4.01 -14.69 13.69
CA LEU A 422 -4.39 -13.36 14.20
C LEU A 422 -4.19 -13.25 15.72
N GLY A 423 -4.52 -14.30 16.49
CA GLY A 423 -4.27 -14.34 17.94
C GLY A 423 -2.77 -14.29 18.29
N ILE A 424 -1.90 -14.98 17.52
CA ILE A 424 -0.45 -14.91 17.68
C ILE A 424 0.07 -13.50 17.36
N ALA A 425 -0.40 -12.90 16.26
CA ALA A 425 -0.03 -11.54 15.86
C ALA A 425 -0.47 -10.50 16.90
N PHE A 426 -1.70 -10.62 17.40
CA PHE A 426 -2.22 -9.79 18.48
C PHE A 426 -1.30 -9.85 19.71
N ALA A 427 -1.02 -11.06 20.22
CA ALA A 427 -0.17 -11.24 21.40
C ALA A 427 1.25 -10.70 21.17
N ALA A 428 1.81 -10.92 19.97
CA ALA A 428 3.15 -10.45 19.64
C ALA A 428 3.25 -8.94 19.56
N ILE A 429 2.33 -8.25 18.89
CA ILE A 429 2.36 -6.80 18.73
C ILE A 429 2.00 -6.12 20.06
N PHE A 430 0.91 -6.53 20.69
CA PHE A 430 0.45 -5.92 21.94
C PHE A 430 1.49 -6.07 23.05
N GLY A 431 2.08 -7.26 23.22
CA GLY A 431 3.10 -7.53 24.22
C GLY A 431 4.37 -6.69 24.06
N LYS A 432 4.67 -6.21 22.84
CA LYS A 432 5.84 -5.36 22.56
C LYS A 432 5.53 -3.87 22.64
N ILE A 433 4.35 -3.46 22.21
CA ILE A 433 3.95 -2.05 22.24
C ILE A 433 3.60 -1.60 23.65
N GLN A 434 2.99 -2.47 24.46
CA GLN A 434 2.59 -2.15 25.83
C GLN A 434 3.79 -1.62 26.67
N PRO A 435 4.98 -2.26 26.73
CA PRO A 435 6.11 -1.72 27.46
C PRO A 435 6.69 -0.43 26.83
N MET A 436 6.60 -0.27 25.52
CA MET A 436 7.06 0.97 24.85
C MET A 436 6.23 2.17 25.29
N VAL A 437 4.94 1.98 25.46
CA VAL A 437 4.00 3.07 25.76
C VAL A 437 3.84 3.31 27.27
N PHE A 438 3.63 2.25 28.04
CA PHE A 438 3.29 2.29 29.47
C PHE A 438 4.46 1.92 30.40
N GLY A 439 5.59 1.47 29.86
CA GLY A 439 6.74 1.07 30.67
C GLY A 439 7.32 2.23 31.47
N GLU A 440 7.99 1.89 32.57
CA GLU A 440 8.68 2.88 33.40
C GLU A 440 9.85 3.51 32.63
N THR A 441 10.02 4.82 32.84
CA THR A 441 11.10 5.59 32.23
C THR A 441 11.61 6.67 33.16
N THR A 442 12.90 6.94 33.11
CA THR A 442 13.55 8.08 33.75
C THR A 442 13.81 9.24 32.80
N ALA A 443 13.41 9.07 31.51
CA ALA A 443 13.60 10.08 30.50
C ALA A 443 12.71 11.32 30.76
N LYS A 444 13.28 12.51 30.52
CA LYS A 444 12.54 13.77 30.65
C LYS A 444 11.47 13.90 29.54
N PRO A 445 10.34 14.58 29.83
CA PRO A 445 9.37 14.90 28.79
C PRO A 445 10.03 15.60 27.60
N LEU A 446 9.66 15.16 26.39
CA LEU A 446 10.17 15.72 25.15
C LEU A 446 9.22 16.81 24.66
N PRO A 447 9.73 17.83 23.94
CA PRO A 447 8.88 18.84 23.32
C PRO A 447 7.90 18.18 22.35
N HIS A 448 6.72 18.80 22.20
CA HIS A 448 5.69 18.29 21.30
C HIS A 448 6.26 18.10 19.87
N PRO A 449 6.08 16.92 19.28
CA PRO A 449 6.52 16.69 17.92
C PRO A 449 5.62 17.49 16.96
N PRO A 450 6.18 18.07 15.93
CA PRO A 450 5.41 18.69 14.87
C PRO A 450 4.65 17.63 14.04
N ALA A 451 3.58 18.05 13.35
CA ALA A 451 2.85 17.25 12.36
C ALA A 451 2.16 15.97 12.88
N LEU A 452 1.58 16.00 14.07
CA LEU A 452 0.74 14.90 14.58
C LEU A 452 -0.69 14.89 14.01
N ILE A 453 -1.13 15.99 13.39
CA ILE A 453 -2.45 16.07 12.75
C ILE A 453 -2.70 14.91 11.78
N PRO A 454 -1.77 14.53 10.88
CA PRO A 454 -1.98 13.39 9.99
C PRO A 454 -2.23 12.06 10.72
N VAL A 455 -1.58 11.83 11.88
CA VAL A 455 -1.79 10.61 12.69
C VAL A 455 -3.24 10.49 13.10
N PHE A 456 -3.76 11.53 13.79
CA PHE A 456 -5.11 11.50 14.33
C PHE A 456 -6.19 11.64 13.26
N ALA A 457 -5.94 12.35 12.15
CA ALA A 457 -6.85 12.43 11.03
C ALA A 457 -7.07 11.03 10.40
N HIS A 458 -6.01 10.27 10.19
CA HIS A 458 -6.12 8.89 9.69
C HIS A 458 -6.88 7.99 10.68
N LEU A 459 -6.52 8.04 11.98
CA LEU A 459 -7.19 7.22 13.00
C LEU A 459 -8.67 7.58 13.16
N LEU A 460 -9.03 8.86 13.02
CA LEU A 460 -10.42 9.29 13.03
C LEU A 460 -11.19 8.73 11.82
N LEU A 461 -10.60 8.71 10.63
CA LEU A 461 -11.23 8.09 9.46
C LEU A 461 -11.40 6.58 9.65
N VAL A 462 -10.41 5.89 10.22
CA VAL A 462 -10.52 4.45 10.53
C VAL A 462 -11.60 4.19 11.56
N LEU A 463 -11.73 5.05 12.57
CA LEU A 463 -12.80 4.98 13.56
C LEU A 463 -14.18 5.23 12.92
N ALA A 464 -14.29 6.26 12.07
CA ALA A 464 -15.52 6.58 11.36
C ALA A 464 -15.99 5.41 10.48
N LEU A 465 -15.07 4.77 9.74
CA LEU A 465 -15.37 3.59 8.92
C LEU A 465 -15.70 2.34 9.74
N GLY A 466 -15.32 2.28 11.01
CA GLY A 466 -15.75 1.21 11.92
C GLY A 466 -17.14 1.41 12.51
N LEU A 467 -17.55 2.66 12.69
CA LEU A 467 -18.85 3.02 13.23
C LEU A 467 -19.95 3.15 12.16
N TYR A 468 -19.58 3.62 10.99
CA TYR A 468 -20.52 3.86 9.90
C TYR A 468 -19.86 3.69 8.55
N ILE A 469 -20.43 2.82 7.72
CA ILE A 469 -20.03 2.64 6.32
C ILE A 469 -21.11 3.29 5.45
N PRO A 470 -20.78 4.33 4.67
CA PRO A 470 -21.74 4.97 3.79
C PRO A 470 -22.36 3.97 2.81
N LEU A 471 -23.68 4.03 2.63
CA LEU A 471 -24.42 3.08 1.78
C LEU A 471 -23.93 3.07 0.33
N TYR A 472 -23.54 4.22 -0.21
CA TYR A 472 -22.99 4.28 -1.57
C TYR A 472 -21.66 3.51 -1.68
N LEU A 473 -20.81 3.55 -0.64
CA LEU A 473 -19.57 2.79 -0.58
C LEU A 473 -19.86 1.28 -0.49
N ALA A 474 -20.82 0.89 0.32
CA ALA A 474 -21.27 -0.50 0.44
C ALA A 474 -21.86 -1.03 -0.90
N ASN A 475 -22.57 -0.20 -1.64
CA ASN A 475 -23.15 -0.56 -2.93
C ASN A 475 -22.12 -0.57 -4.08
N TRP A 476 -21.02 0.16 -3.95
CA TRP A 476 -19.95 0.18 -4.97
C TRP A 476 -19.24 -1.16 -5.13
N TYR A 477 -19.16 -1.92 -4.07
CA TYR A 477 -18.37 -3.15 -4.02
C TYR A 477 -19.22 -4.43 -3.97
N ARG A 478 -20.52 -4.30 -4.09
CA ARG A 478 -21.47 -5.41 -4.28
C ARG A 478 -21.63 -5.75 -5.75
#